data_1e67dad1fdf42cf23fa860c7aee78077
#
_entry.id   1e67dad1fdf42cf23fa860c7aee78077
#
_cell.length_a   1.000
_cell.length_b   1.000
_cell.length_c   1.000
_cell.angle_alpha   90.00
_cell.angle_beta   90.00
_cell.angle_gamma   90.00
#
_symmetry.space_group_name_H-M   'P 1'
#
loop_
_entity.id
_entity.type
_entity.pdbx_description
1 polymer ?
#
loop_
_entity_poly.entity_id
_entity_poly.type
_entity_poly.pdbx_seq_one_letter_code
_entity_poly.pdbx_strand_id
1 'polypeptide(L)'
;MTDDELITSLNQIGKSAFVRYFHELRQGHDALLYGEYKPAGVAIRMSYSSRIFKAGRETDALRIIINSGRVPLKDRNLARKLLMERG
;
A
#
# COMPACT_ATOMS: atom_id res chain seq x y z
N MET A 1 2.70 6.88 13.99
CA MET A 1 3.33 7.12 12.66
C MET A 1 3.02 8.53 12.20
N THR A 2 4.04 9.31 11.92
CA THR A 2 3.88 10.66 11.37
C THR A 2 3.52 10.59 9.89
N ASP A 3 3.07 11.73 9.31
CA ASP A 3 2.79 11.81 7.89
C ASP A 3 4.03 11.54 7.04
N ASP A 4 5.19 12.05 7.46
CA ASP A 4 6.46 11.81 6.76
C ASP A 4 6.84 10.33 6.78
N GLU A 5 6.66 9.65 7.89
CA GLU A 5 6.89 8.22 8.00
C GLU A 5 5.94 7.43 7.11
N LEU A 6 4.68 7.85 7.02
CA LEU A 6 3.68 7.22 6.16
C LEU A 6 4.08 7.37 4.68
N ILE A 7 4.46 8.57 4.25
CA ILE A 7 4.90 8.83 2.89
C ILE A 7 6.14 8.01 2.54
N THR A 8 7.12 7.98 3.45
CA THR A 8 8.34 7.18 3.27
C THR A 8 7.99 5.70 3.13
N SER A 9 7.12 5.20 3.98
CA SER A 9 6.67 3.79 3.91
C SER A 9 5.99 3.48 2.59
N LEU A 10 5.10 4.35 2.13
CA LEU A 10 4.44 4.18 0.82
C LEU A 10 5.44 4.18 -0.33
N ASN A 11 6.48 5.01 -0.26
CA ASN A 11 7.51 5.05 -1.29
C ASN A 11 8.33 3.75 -1.31
N GLN A 12 8.58 3.14 -0.16
CA GLN A 12 9.27 1.86 -0.06
C GLN A 12 8.42 0.69 -0.59
N ILE A 13 7.13 0.74 -0.36
CA ILE A 13 6.20 -0.29 -0.86
C ILE A 13 5.95 -0.10 -2.36
N GLY A 14 5.83 1.14 -2.80
CA GLY A 14 5.29 1.52 -4.10
C GLY A 14 3.79 1.74 -3.98
N LYS A 15 3.32 2.92 -4.38
CA LYS A 15 1.90 3.28 -4.24
C LYS A 15 0.98 2.32 -5.00
N SER A 16 1.35 1.97 -6.24
CA SER A 16 0.57 1.02 -7.04
C SER A 16 0.58 -0.37 -6.42
N ALA A 17 1.71 -0.83 -5.89
CA ALA A 17 1.80 -2.12 -5.21
C ALA A 17 0.90 -2.16 -3.97
N PHE A 18 0.85 -1.07 -3.21
CA PHE A 18 0.02 -0.99 -2.02
C PHE A 18 -1.45 -1.23 -2.34
N VAL A 19 -1.97 -0.63 -3.40
CA VAL A 19 -3.39 -0.81 -3.77
C VAL A 19 -3.64 -2.15 -4.44
N ARG A 20 -2.74 -2.63 -5.30
CA ARG A 20 -2.91 -3.92 -5.99
C ARG A 20 -2.91 -5.10 -5.03
N TYR A 21 -2.06 -5.04 -4.01
CA TYR A 21 -1.90 -6.12 -3.02
C TYR A 21 -2.46 -5.75 -1.65
N PHE A 22 -3.40 -4.80 -1.60
CA PHE A 22 -3.92 -4.25 -0.34
C PHE A 22 -4.37 -5.33 0.63
N HIS A 23 -5.18 -6.28 0.18
CA HIS A 23 -5.71 -7.34 1.06
C HIS A 23 -4.61 -8.31 1.52
N GLU A 24 -3.72 -8.67 0.62
CA GLU A 24 -2.58 -9.55 0.93
C GLU A 24 -1.63 -8.88 1.93
N LEU A 25 -1.31 -7.62 1.70
CA LEU A 25 -0.45 -6.85 2.60
C LEU A 25 -1.08 -6.68 3.98
N ARG A 26 -2.38 -6.43 4.02
CA ARG A 26 -3.13 -6.28 5.27
C ARG A 26 -3.14 -7.57 6.07
N GLN A 27 -3.33 -8.71 5.40
CA GLN A 27 -3.42 -10.02 6.04
C GLN A 27 -2.06 -10.66 6.32
N GLY A 28 -0.98 -10.06 5.82
CA GLY A 28 0.35 -10.63 5.98
C GLY A 28 0.61 -11.81 5.05
N HIS A 29 -0.14 -11.93 3.95
CA HIS A 29 0.01 -13.00 2.96
C HIS A 29 0.90 -12.52 1.81
N ASP A 30 2.07 -13.11 1.67
CA ASP A 30 3.09 -12.66 0.73
C ASP A 30 3.15 -13.43 -0.60
N ALA A 31 2.41 -14.53 -0.71
CA ALA A 31 2.55 -15.46 -1.84
C ALA A 31 2.40 -14.81 -3.21
N LEU A 32 1.41 -13.91 -3.39
CA LEU A 32 1.17 -13.25 -4.67
C LEU A 32 2.28 -12.27 -5.04
N LEU A 33 2.96 -11.69 -4.06
CA LEU A 33 4.02 -10.72 -4.31
C LEU A 33 5.24 -11.38 -4.95
N TYR A 34 5.51 -12.65 -4.65
CA TYR A 34 6.62 -13.37 -5.27
C TYR A 34 6.48 -13.55 -6.78
N GLY A 35 5.29 -13.40 -7.31
CA GLY A 35 5.05 -13.41 -8.76
C GLY A 35 5.57 -12.15 -9.46
N GLU A 36 5.77 -11.05 -8.72
CA GLU A 36 6.21 -9.77 -9.27
C GLU A 36 7.55 -9.31 -8.70
N TYR A 37 7.86 -9.63 -7.45
CA TYR A 37 9.04 -9.13 -6.75
C TYR A 37 9.96 -10.26 -6.32
N LYS A 38 11.26 -9.95 -6.23
CA LYS A 38 12.24 -10.85 -5.63
C LYS A 38 12.04 -10.92 -4.10
N PRO A 39 12.55 -11.97 -3.43
CA PRO A 39 12.34 -12.14 -1.98
C PRO A 39 12.68 -10.91 -1.13
N ALA A 40 13.79 -10.23 -1.43
CA ALA A 40 14.16 -9.02 -0.70
C ALA A 40 13.11 -7.89 -0.88
N GLY A 41 12.60 -7.74 -2.10
CA GLY A 41 11.54 -6.76 -2.40
C GLY A 41 10.23 -7.10 -1.72
N VAL A 42 9.88 -8.37 -1.64
CA VAL A 42 8.69 -8.83 -0.91
C VAL A 42 8.84 -8.50 0.58
N ALA A 43 9.98 -8.83 1.19
CA ALA A 43 10.22 -8.58 2.61
C ALA A 43 10.09 -7.09 2.96
N ILE A 44 10.66 -6.21 2.13
CA ILE A 44 10.58 -4.75 2.33
C ILE A 44 9.11 -4.30 2.30
N ARG A 45 8.36 -4.72 1.28
CA ARG A 45 6.96 -4.32 1.13
C ARG A 45 6.08 -4.82 2.26
N MET A 46 6.28 -6.06 2.68
CA MET A 46 5.55 -6.63 3.81
C MET A 46 5.85 -5.87 5.11
N SER A 47 7.12 -5.56 5.36
CA SER A 47 7.55 -4.86 6.57
C SER A 47 6.93 -3.45 6.67
N TYR A 48 7.05 -2.65 5.63
CA TYR A 48 6.51 -1.29 5.64
C TYR A 48 4.97 -1.27 5.65
N SER A 49 4.34 -2.20 4.94
CA SER A 49 2.88 -2.33 4.98
C SER A 49 2.37 -2.69 6.36
N SER A 50 3.04 -3.61 7.04
CA SER A 50 2.69 -3.99 8.41
C SER A 50 2.70 -2.77 9.34
N ARG A 51 3.67 -1.88 9.21
CA ARG A 51 3.73 -0.66 10.01
C ARG A 51 2.53 0.25 9.77
N ILE A 52 2.12 0.40 8.50
CA ILE A 52 0.96 1.23 8.13
C ILE A 52 -0.32 0.66 8.75
N PHE A 53 -0.55 -0.64 8.59
CA PHE A 53 -1.77 -1.28 9.09
C PHE A 53 -1.81 -1.31 10.63
N LYS A 54 -0.69 -1.58 11.28
CA LYS A 54 -0.61 -1.55 12.75
C LYS A 54 -0.84 -0.16 13.32
N ALA A 55 -0.42 0.87 12.60
CA ALA A 55 -0.65 2.26 12.99
C ALA A 55 -2.08 2.74 12.70
N GLY A 56 -2.88 1.93 11.99
CA GLY A 56 -4.24 2.31 11.60
C GLY A 56 -4.27 3.42 10.55
N ARG A 57 -3.20 3.55 9.74
CA ARG A 57 -3.05 4.65 8.77
C ARG A 57 -3.33 4.23 7.33
N GLU A 58 -3.93 3.06 7.09
CA GLU A 58 -4.23 2.57 5.74
C GLU A 58 -5.19 3.46 4.97
N THR A 59 -6.15 4.05 5.65
CA THR A 59 -7.10 4.99 5.02
C THR A 59 -6.38 6.26 4.54
N ASP A 60 -5.50 6.81 5.37
CA ASP A 60 -4.69 7.96 4.98
C ASP A 60 -3.75 7.62 3.83
N ALA A 61 -3.19 6.43 3.82
CA ALA A 61 -2.35 5.93 2.72
C ALA A 61 -3.14 5.90 1.41
N LEU A 62 -4.36 5.39 1.42
CA LEU A 62 -5.24 5.37 0.24
C LEU A 62 -5.53 6.78 -0.27
N ARG A 63 -5.79 7.74 0.63
CA ARG A 63 -6.01 9.14 0.25
C ARG A 63 -4.80 9.77 -0.42
N ILE A 64 -3.62 9.50 0.09
CA ILE A 64 -2.37 9.96 -0.52
C ILE A 64 -2.25 9.42 -1.94
N ILE A 65 -2.55 8.15 -2.15
CA ILE A 65 -2.47 7.52 -3.47
C ILE A 65 -3.48 8.12 -4.44
N ILE A 66 -4.71 8.35 -4.00
CA ILE A 66 -5.76 8.99 -4.81
C ILE A 66 -5.33 10.37 -5.30
N ASN A 67 -4.61 11.10 -4.46
CA ASN A 67 -4.14 12.46 -4.78
C ASN A 67 -2.78 12.49 -5.48
N SER A 68 -2.20 11.34 -5.79
CA SER A 68 -0.88 11.24 -6.43
C SER A 68 -1.03 11.17 -7.95
N GLY A 69 -0.79 12.29 -8.63
CA GLY A 69 -0.96 12.38 -10.09
C GLY A 69 -0.05 11.45 -10.90
N ARG A 70 1.06 10.97 -10.31
CA ARG A 70 1.98 10.04 -10.96
C ARG A 70 1.51 8.59 -10.91
N VAL A 71 0.58 8.28 -10.02
CA VAL A 71 -0.02 6.95 -9.95
C VAL A 71 -0.99 6.80 -11.13
N PRO A 72 -0.95 5.68 -11.88
CA PRO A 72 -1.90 5.45 -12.98
C PRO A 72 -3.35 5.57 -12.51
N LEU A 73 -4.21 6.11 -13.37
CA LEU A 73 -5.62 6.31 -13.04
C LEU A 73 -6.29 5.02 -12.58
N LYS A 74 -5.95 3.90 -13.21
CA LYS A 74 -6.46 2.57 -12.84
C LYS A 74 -6.20 2.29 -11.35
N ASP A 75 -4.99 2.56 -10.87
CA ASP A 75 -4.61 2.30 -9.48
C ASP A 75 -5.23 3.31 -8.53
N ARG A 76 -5.36 4.58 -8.95
CA ARG A 76 -6.07 5.60 -8.16
C ARG A 76 -7.55 5.25 -7.99
N ASN A 77 -8.18 4.73 -9.05
CA ASN A 77 -9.57 4.29 -8.97
C ASN A 77 -9.72 3.07 -8.07
N LEU A 78 -8.77 2.15 -8.10
CA LEU A 78 -8.75 1.02 -7.16
C LEU A 78 -8.61 1.51 -5.71
N ALA A 79 -7.79 2.52 -5.47
CA ALA A 79 -7.66 3.12 -4.14
C ALA A 79 -8.97 3.74 -3.66
N ARG A 80 -9.71 4.42 -4.56
CA ARG A 80 -11.04 4.98 -4.24
C ARG A 80 -12.02 3.88 -3.85
N LYS A 81 -12.03 2.78 -4.60
CA LYS A 81 -12.89 1.63 -4.31
C LYS A 81 -12.56 1.04 -2.94
N LEU A 82 -11.28 0.83 -2.65
CA LEU A 82 -10.84 0.30 -1.36
C LEU A 82 -11.23 1.22 -0.21
N LEU A 83 -11.10 2.53 -0.40
CA LEU A 83 -11.48 3.52 0.60
C LEU A 83 -12.99 3.48 0.87
N MET A 84 -13.80 3.35 -0.17
CA MET A 84 -15.26 3.22 -0.04
C MET A 84 -15.67 1.96 0.71
N GLU A 85 -15.01 0.85 0.45
CA GLU A 85 -15.28 -0.42 1.13
C GLU A 85 -14.96 -0.35 2.63
N ARG A 86 -14.00 0.47 3.02
CA ARG A 86 -13.62 0.65 4.43
C ARG A 86 -14.45 1.69 5.15
N GLY A 87 -15.00 2.60 4.41
CA GLY A 87 -15.70 3.76 4.93
C GLY A 87 -17.08 3.54 5.38
#